data_dbcb57899587785327aacd1fa4728809
#
_entry.id   dbcb57899587785327aacd1fa4728809
#
_cell.length_a   1.000
_cell.length_b   1.000
_cell.length_c   1.000
_cell.angle_alpha   90.00
_cell.angle_beta   90.00
_cell.angle_gamma   90.00
#
_symmetry.space_group_name_H-M   'P 1'
#
loop_
_entity.id
_entity.type
_entity.pdbx_description
1 polymer ?
#
loop_
_entity_poly.entity_id
_entity_poly.type
_entity_poly.pdbx_seq_one_letter_code
_entity_poly.pdbx_strand_id
1 'polypeptide(L)'
;MEITEKIIDYIKRNQVSTTEVADCLGKTGALPNVLPINQGQFKVGKIKWIYAYNESNWEVHEQIRSTEAGEIVYIETFNCNGRAIVGELVSKYLLLYCQAEATVTNAKMRDAHRLIKEKYPVWCTGFSPVGCFNTKNEEPFDKNIIEERLNA
;
A
#
# COMPACT_ATOMS: atom_id res chain seq x y z
N MET A 1 18.05 -7.33 -17.26
CA MET A 1 16.95 -6.50 -16.70
C MET A 1 15.65 -7.21 -16.96
N GLU A 2 14.94 -7.55 -15.92
CA GLU A 2 13.63 -8.18 -15.98
C GLU A 2 12.61 -7.27 -16.68
N ILE A 3 11.55 -7.84 -17.29
CA ILE A 3 10.53 -7.04 -18.01
C ILE A 3 9.89 -5.99 -17.13
N THR A 4 9.61 -6.34 -15.87
CA THR A 4 9.03 -5.43 -14.87
C THR A 4 9.93 -4.21 -14.61
N GLU A 5 11.23 -4.43 -14.49
CA GLU A 5 12.20 -3.34 -14.30
C GLU A 5 12.24 -2.40 -15.51
N LYS A 6 12.15 -2.95 -16.72
CA LYS A 6 12.10 -2.14 -17.95
C LYS A 6 10.85 -1.28 -18.01
N ILE A 7 9.69 -1.83 -17.60
CA ILE A 7 8.43 -1.08 -17.56
C ILE A 7 8.51 0.05 -16.52
N ILE A 8 8.99 -0.25 -15.32
CA ILE A 8 9.15 0.75 -14.25
C ILE A 8 10.09 1.87 -14.70
N ASP A 9 11.24 1.53 -15.30
CA ASP A 9 12.21 2.51 -15.80
C ASP A 9 11.61 3.38 -16.92
N TYR A 10 10.89 2.77 -17.86
CA TYR A 10 10.19 3.49 -18.92
C TYR A 10 9.17 4.49 -18.36
N ILE A 11 8.33 4.07 -17.43
CA ILE A 11 7.33 4.94 -16.78
C ILE A 11 8.02 6.10 -16.06
N LYS A 12 9.09 5.84 -15.31
CA LYS A 12 9.84 6.86 -14.57
C LYS A 12 10.46 7.90 -15.52
N ARG A 13 11.16 7.44 -16.56
CA ARG A 13 11.86 8.33 -17.52
C ARG A 13 10.91 9.19 -18.35
N ASN A 14 9.78 8.64 -18.73
CA ASN A 14 8.82 9.32 -19.61
C ASN A 14 7.69 10.01 -18.83
N GLN A 15 7.68 9.93 -17.49
CA GLN A 15 6.64 10.49 -16.63
C GLN A 15 5.22 10.04 -17.05
N VAL A 16 5.10 8.76 -17.44
CA VAL A 16 3.85 8.20 -17.92
C VAL A 16 2.79 8.28 -16.82
N SER A 17 1.68 8.92 -17.11
CA SER A 17 0.61 9.14 -16.14
C SER A 17 -0.18 7.86 -15.84
N THR A 18 -0.84 7.83 -14.70
CA THR A 18 -1.79 6.74 -14.35
C THR A 18 -2.94 6.64 -15.35
N THR A 19 -3.33 7.76 -15.99
CA THR A 19 -4.35 7.78 -17.04
C THR A 19 -3.88 7.00 -18.28
N GLU A 20 -2.66 7.25 -18.74
CA GLU A 20 -2.09 6.52 -19.88
C GLU A 20 -1.94 5.04 -19.57
N VAL A 21 -1.50 4.67 -18.36
CA VAL A 21 -1.42 3.27 -17.94
C VAL A 21 -2.81 2.62 -17.94
N ALA A 22 -3.81 3.28 -17.36
CA ALA A 22 -5.19 2.78 -17.33
C ALA A 22 -5.79 2.63 -18.74
N ASP A 23 -5.49 3.55 -19.65
CA ASP A 23 -5.93 3.47 -21.04
C ASP A 23 -5.29 2.26 -21.77
N CYS A 24 -4.01 2.00 -21.55
CA CYS A 24 -3.32 0.81 -22.05
C CYS A 24 -3.90 -0.50 -21.50
N LEU A 25 -4.43 -0.47 -20.29
CA LEU A 25 -5.07 -1.60 -19.63
C LEU A 25 -6.58 -1.73 -19.96
N GLY A 26 -7.06 -1.02 -20.97
CA GLY A 26 -8.48 -1.05 -21.34
C GLY A 26 -9.40 -0.32 -20.35
N LYS A 27 -8.92 0.78 -19.79
CA LYS A 27 -9.61 1.64 -18.79
C LYS A 27 -9.90 0.94 -17.48
N THR A 28 -8.91 0.18 -17.00
CA THR A 28 -8.96 -0.58 -15.73
C THR A 28 -7.74 -0.29 -14.86
N GLY A 29 -7.63 -0.97 -13.72
CA GLY A 29 -6.45 -0.94 -12.85
C GLY A 29 -6.47 0.12 -11.76
N ALA A 30 -7.55 0.91 -11.64
CA ALA A 30 -7.70 1.85 -10.54
C ALA A 30 -8.19 1.17 -9.25
N LEU A 31 -7.57 1.50 -8.13
CA LEU A 31 -8.06 1.09 -6.81
C LEU A 31 -9.25 1.98 -6.40
N PRO A 32 -10.43 1.40 -6.07
CA PRO A 32 -11.60 2.18 -5.73
C PRO A 32 -11.40 2.98 -4.43
N ASN A 33 -11.80 4.25 -4.46
CA ASN A 33 -11.79 5.16 -3.30
C ASN A 33 -10.41 5.41 -2.66
N VAL A 34 -9.33 5.01 -3.28
CA VAL A 34 -7.96 5.26 -2.79
C VAL A 34 -7.47 6.58 -3.35
N LEU A 35 -7.11 7.50 -2.47
CA LEU A 35 -6.67 8.84 -2.80
C LEU A 35 -5.32 9.17 -2.15
N PRO A 36 -4.49 10.02 -2.77
CA PRO A 36 -3.26 10.49 -2.16
C PRO A 36 -3.56 11.41 -0.97
N ILE A 37 -2.84 11.24 0.12
CA ILE A 37 -2.92 12.18 1.26
C ILE A 37 -2.10 13.44 0.99
N ASN A 38 -1.08 13.34 0.15
CA ASN A 38 -0.28 14.47 -0.32
C ASN A 38 -0.35 14.54 -1.85
N GLN A 39 -0.92 15.62 -2.38
CA GLN A 39 -1.06 15.79 -3.81
C GLN A 39 0.29 16.03 -4.51
N GLY A 40 0.34 15.76 -5.81
CA GLY A 40 1.53 15.95 -6.64
C GLY A 40 2.61 14.88 -6.47
N GLN A 41 2.33 13.81 -5.76
CA GLN A 41 3.24 12.66 -5.65
C GLN A 41 3.14 11.77 -6.90
N PHE A 42 4.29 11.48 -7.50
CA PHE A 42 4.41 10.51 -8.60
C PHE A 42 5.32 9.38 -8.15
N LYS A 43 4.78 8.18 -8.04
CA LYS A 43 5.49 7.00 -7.58
C LYS A 43 5.20 5.82 -8.48
N VAL A 44 6.21 5.04 -8.79
CA VAL A 44 6.10 3.79 -9.53
C VAL A 44 7.14 2.79 -9.02
N GLY A 45 6.74 1.58 -8.81
CA GLY A 45 7.60 0.52 -8.28
C GLY A 45 6.93 -0.84 -8.39
N LYS A 46 7.70 -1.87 -8.07
CA LYS A 46 7.17 -3.23 -7.93
C LYS A 46 6.26 -3.30 -6.72
N ILE A 47 5.12 -3.99 -6.86
CA ILE A 47 4.19 -4.15 -5.74
C ILE A 47 4.71 -5.20 -4.75
N LYS A 48 4.76 -4.80 -3.48
CA LYS A 48 4.80 -5.70 -2.32
C LYS A 48 3.39 -5.77 -1.76
N TRP A 49 2.66 -6.84 -2.11
CA TRP A 49 1.33 -7.07 -1.55
C TRP A 49 1.45 -7.67 -0.14
N ILE A 50 0.71 -7.11 0.80
CA ILE A 50 0.53 -7.60 2.15
C ILE A 50 -0.93 -7.45 2.58
N TYR A 51 -1.36 -8.15 3.60
CA TYR A 51 -2.74 -8.17 4.03
C TYR A 51 -2.92 -7.99 5.53
N ALA A 52 -4.10 -7.51 5.90
CA ALA A 52 -4.61 -7.50 7.27
C ALA A 52 -6.06 -7.97 7.27
N TYR A 53 -6.52 -8.57 8.34
CA TYR A 53 -7.88 -9.07 8.42
C TYR A 53 -8.41 -9.09 9.87
N ASN A 54 -9.74 -9.17 9.99
CA ASN A 54 -10.43 -9.28 11.28
C ASN A 54 -10.01 -8.19 12.28
N GLU A 55 -10.01 -6.93 11.83
CA GLU A 55 -9.71 -5.75 12.65
C GLU A 55 -8.31 -5.76 13.32
N SER A 56 -7.39 -6.62 12.86
CA SER A 56 -6.02 -6.69 13.37
C SER A 56 -4.97 -6.28 12.33
N ASN A 57 -3.91 -5.64 12.79
CA ASN A 57 -2.74 -5.33 11.97
C ASN A 57 -1.48 -6.13 12.39
N TRP A 58 -1.66 -7.18 13.18
CA TRP A 58 -0.55 -8.04 13.60
C TRP A 58 0.22 -8.59 12.41
N GLU A 59 -0.49 -9.15 11.44
CA GLU A 59 0.10 -9.76 10.25
C GLU A 59 0.81 -8.73 9.37
N VAL A 60 0.39 -7.47 9.39
CA VAL A 60 1.11 -6.38 8.71
C VAL A 60 2.52 -6.25 9.28
N HIS A 61 2.67 -6.22 10.61
CA HIS A 61 3.97 -6.10 11.26
C HIS A 61 4.92 -7.26 10.96
N GLU A 62 4.40 -8.44 10.72
CA GLU A 62 5.19 -9.60 10.30
C GLU A 62 5.64 -9.48 8.83
N GLN A 63 4.71 -9.12 7.95
CA GLN A 63 4.94 -9.10 6.49
C GLN A 63 5.84 -7.95 6.03
N ILE A 64 5.78 -6.78 6.68
CA ILE A 64 6.59 -5.61 6.27
C ILE A 64 8.09 -5.80 6.46
N ARG A 65 8.51 -6.77 7.27
CA ARG A 65 9.93 -7.04 7.54
C ARG A 65 10.73 -7.43 6.30
N SER A 66 10.06 -7.99 5.30
CA SER A 66 10.67 -8.39 4.02
C SER A 66 10.48 -7.37 2.91
N THR A 67 10.17 -6.11 3.24
CA THR A 67 10.06 -5.03 2.27
C THR A 67 11.45 -4.63 1.75
N GLU A 68 11.55 -4.52 0.43
CA GLU A 68 12.77 -4.12 -0.27
C GLU A 68 12.69 -2.66 -0.74
N ALA A 69 13.85 -2.04 -0.92
CA ALA A 69 13.93 -0.67 -1.44
C ALA A 69 13.32 -0.57 -2.84
N GLY A 70 12.55 0.49 -3.07
CA GLY A 70 11.90 0.74 -4.36
C GLY A 70 10.56 0.03 -4.55
N GLU A 71 10.12 -0.79 -3.61
CA GLU A 71 8.79 -1.40 -3.66
C GLU A 71 7.69 -0.40 -3.30
N ILE A 72 6.50 -0.58 -3.88
CA ILE A 72 5.26 0.03 -3.41
C ILE A 72 4.55 -1.00 -2.54
N VAL A 73 4.40 -0.69 -1.26
CA VAL A 73 3.74 -1.60 -0.31
C VAL A 73 2.24 -1.38 -0.36
N TYR A 74 1.50 -2.36 -0.87
CA TYR A 74 0.05 -2.37 -0.88
C TYR A 74 -0.49 -3.23 0.26
N ILE A 75 -1.11 -2.55 1.24
CA ILE A 75 -1.76 -3.20 2.40
C ILE A 75 -3.24 -3.39 2.08
N GLU A 76 -3.63 -4.58 1.69
CA GLU A 76 -5.03 -4.93 1.45
C GLU A 76 -5.69 -5.41 2.74
N THR A 77 -6.85 -4.87 3.05
CA THR A 77 -7.56 -5.16 4.30
C THR A 77 -8.87 -5.88 4.04
N PHE A 78 -9.17 -6.84 4.89
CA PHE A 78 -10.35 -7.68 4.86
C PHE A 78 -11.04 -7.66 6.23
N ASN A 79 -12.32 -7.34 6.27
CA ASN A 79 -13.10 -7.31 7.53
C ASN A 79 -12.45 -6.45 8.63
N CYS A 80 -11.99 -5.24 8.29
CA CYS A 80 -11.38 -4.32 9.24
C CYS A 80 -12.32 -3.21 9.75
N ASN A 81 -13.59 -3.25 9.36
CA ASN A 81 -14.67 -2.42 9.89
C ASN A 81 -14.37 -0.90 9.95
N GLY A 82 -13.70 -0.37 8.91
CA GLY A 82 -13.37 1.05 8.82
C GLY A 82 -12.32 1.55 9.81
N ARG A 83 -11.64 0.64 10.52
CA ARG A 83 -10.51 0.98 11.37
C ARG A 83 -9.31 1.43 10.55
N ALA A 84 -8.51 2.31 11.13
CA ALA A 84 -7.23 2.68 10.53
C ALA A 84 -6.23 1.54 10.67
N ILE A 85 -5.67 1.11 9.56
CA ILE A 85 -4.79 -0.09 9.55
C ILE A 85 -3.40 0.21 10.10
N VAL A 86 -2.81 1.33 9.72
CA VAL A 86 -1.49 1.78 10.16
C VAL A 86 -1.46 3.30 10.25
N GLY A 87 -0.38 3.83 10.81
CA GLY A 87 -0.17 5.26 10.98
C GLY A 87 1.27 5.67 10.71
N GLU A 88 1.73 6.72 11.39
CA GLU A 88 3.05 7.31 11.18
C GLU A 88 4.20 6.32 11.40
N LEU A 89 4.17 5.53 12.47
CA LEU A 89 5.30 4.63 12.80
C LEU A 89 5.56 3.59 11.72
N VAL A 90 4.51 2.93 11.22
CA VAL A 90 4.64 1.96 10.13
C VAL A 90 5.05 2.66 8.84
N SER A 91 4.50 3.84 8.55
CA SER A 91 4.88 4.62 7.37
C SER A 91 6.36 5.01 7.41
N LYS A 92 6.88 5.46 8.55
CA LYS A 92 8.31 5.74 8.73
C LYS A 92 9.17 4.50 8.52
N TYR A 93 8.78 3.38 9.10
CA TYR A 93 9.50 2.13 8.91
C TYR A 93 9.59 1.77 7.43
N LEU A 94 8.47 1.77 6.71
CA LEU A 94 8.44 1.44 5.29
C LEU A 94 9.21 2.45 4.42
N LEU A 95 8.93 3.74 4.60
CA LEU A 95 9.42 4.78 3.68
C LEU A 95 10.84 5.24 3.99
N LEU A 96 11.24 5.28 5.27
CA LEU A 96 12.55 5.77 5.67
C LEU A 96 13.55 4.63 5.93
N TYR A 97 13.15 3.57 6.62
CA TYR A 97 14.03 2.46 6.93
C TYR A 97 14.13 1.47 5.78
N CYS A 98 13.01 0.95 5.28
CA CYS A 98 12.99 0.02 4.14
C CYS A 98 13.21 0.72 2.79
N GLN A 99 13.08 2.05 2.72
CA GLN A 99 13.18 2.83 1.48
C GLN A 99 12.15 2.42 0.41
N ALA A 100 10.95 2.04 0.85
CA ALA A 100 9.83 1.82 -0.05
C ALA A 100 9.46 3.12 -0.79
N GLU A 101 9.00 3.00 -2.03
CA GLU A 101 8.58 4.16 -2.85
C GLU A 101 7.27 4.78 -2.34
N ALA A 102 6.36 3.97 -1.86
CA ALA A 102 5.06 4.41 -1.38
C ALA A 102 4.38 3.35 -0.50
N THR A 103 3.39 3.82 0.27
CA THR A 103 2.43 2.96 0.97
C THR A 103 1.04 3.22 0.41
N VAL A 104 0.34 2.16 0.04
CA VAL A 104 -1.02 2.20 -0.51
C VAL A 104 -1.90 1.26 0.31
N THR A 105 -3.12 1.66 0.63
CA THR A 105 -4.08 0.79 1.32
C THR A 105 -5.52 1.07 0.90
N ASN A 106 -6.35 0.05 0.86
CA ASN A 106 -7.81 0.16 0.72
C ASN A 106 -8.51 0.45 2.06
N ALA A 107 -7.76 0.81 3.08
CA ALA A 107 -8.25 1.15 4.41
C ALA A 107 -8.01 2.62 4.77
N LYS A 108 -8.43 3.00 5.97
CA LYS A 108 -8.09 4.29 6.58
C LYS A 108 -6.71 4.24 7.22
N MET A 109 -6.13 5.43 7.38
CA MET A 109 -4.85 5.65 8.08
C MET A 109 -5.06 6.43 9.36
N ARG A 110 -4.09 6.37 10.28
CA ARG A 110 -3.99 7.23 11.47
C ARG A 110 -3.00 8.37 11.26
N ASP A 111 -2.90 9.26 12.24
CA ASP A 111 -1.85 10.28 12.34
C ASP A 111 -1.79 11.23 11.12
N ALA A 112 -2.95 11.56 10.56
CA ALA A 112 -3.11 12.34 9.32
C ALA A 112 -2.21 13.58 9.27
N HIS A 113 -2.19 14.39 10.34
CA HIS A 113 -1.43 15.63 10.40
C HIS A 113 0.09 15.42 10.23
N ARG A 114 0.61 14.33 10.77
CA ARG A 114 2.04 13.99 10.68
C ARG A 114 2.39 13.48 9.28
N LEU A 115 1.57 12.60 8.72
CA LEU A 115 1.75 12.08 7.36
C LEU A 115 1.69 13.19 6.31
N ILE A 116 0.81 14.18 6.51
CA ILE A 116 0.68 15.35 5.62
C ILE A 116 1.89 16.29 5.80
N LYS A 117 2.25 16.62 7.03
CA LYS A 117 3.37 17.52 7.34
C LYS A 117 4.69 17.02 6.75
N GLU A 118 4.97 15.73 6.89
CA GLU A 118 6.20 15.10 6.38
C GLU A 118 6.11 14.76 4.88
N LYS A 119 4.99 15.06 4.22
CA LYS A 119 4.76 14.81 2.79
C LYS A 119 4.98 13.34 2.39
N TYR A 120 4.60 12.43 3.24
CA TYR A 120 4.76 11.00 2.96
C TYR A 120 3.95 10.55 1.73
N PRO A 121 4.53 9.75 0.83
CA PRO A 121 3.84 9.18 -0.32
C PRO A 121 2.91 8.04 0.11
N VAL A 122 1.73 8.40 0.58
CA VAL A 122 0.71 7.48 1.10
C VAL A 122 -0.60 7.70 0.36
N TRP A 123 -1.24 6.61 -0.03
CA TRP A 123 -2.59 6.57 -0.62
C TRP A 123 -3.49 5.70 0.25
N CYS A 124 -4.66 6.21 0.60
CA CYS A 124 -5.62 5.52 1.46
C CYS A 124 -7.05 5.96 1.16
N THR A 125 -8.03 5.36 1.85
CA THR A 125 -9.44 5.72 1.69
C THR A 125 -9.92 6.82 2.65
N GLY A 126 -9.04 7.33 3.50
CA GLY A 126 -9.34 8.38 4.46
C GLY A 126 -8.62 8.18 5.79
N PHE A 127 -9.12 8.88 6.83
CA PHE A 127 -8.50 8.86 8.15
C PHE A 127 -9.48 8.43 9.23
N SER A 128 -8.97 7.81 10.27
CA SER A 128 -9.70 7.49 11.50
C SER A 128 -8.74 7.49 12.69
N PRO A 129 -9.13 8.04 13.84
CA PRO A 129 -8.35 7.89 15.07
C PRO A 129 -8.45 6.47 15.65
N VAL A 130 -9.46 5.70 15.23
CA VAL A 130 -9.71 4.33 15.72
C VAL A 130 -8.86 3.36 14.92
N GLY A 131 -7.81 2.84 15.55
CA GLY A 131 -6.90 1.88 14.93
C GLY A 131 -7.38 0.43 15.05
N CYS A 132 -6.72 -0.43 14.30
CA CYS A 132 -6.86 -1.88 14.45
C CYS A 132 -6.27 -2.36 15.79
N PHE A 133 -6.73 -3.51 16.23
CA PHE A 133 -6.10 -4.26 17.30
C PHE A 133 -4.75 -4.81 16.83
N ASN A 134 -3.80 -4.93 17.76
CA ASN A 134 -2.50 -5.52 17.48
C ASN A 134 -2.43 -6.93 18.11
N THR A 135 -3.35 -7.78 17.73
CA THR A 135 -3.53 -9.14 18.28
C THR A 135 -3.46 -10.14 17.13
N LYS A 136 -2.62 -11.16 17.28
CA LYS A 136 -2.52 -12.24 16.30
C LYS A 136 -3.87 -12.90 16.11
N ASN A 137 -4.28 -13.07 14.86
CA ASN A 137 -5.51 -13.80 14.54
C ASN A 137 -5.36 -15.29 14.88
N GLU A 138 -6.40 -15.88 15.46
CA GLU A 138 -6.45 -17.30 15.78
C GLU A 138 -6.61 -18.15 14.52
N GLU A 139 -7.45 -17.69 13.59
CA GLU A 139 -7.67 -18.36 12.32
C GLU A 139 -6.72 -17.83 11.24
N PRO A 140 -6.16 -18.73 10.41
CA PRO A 140 -5.31 -18.32 9.31
C PRO A 140 -6.10 -17.55 8.26
N PHE A 141 -5.41 -16.66 7.53
CA PHE A 141 -6.00 -15.97 6.39
C PHE A 141 -6.27 -16.96 5.24
N ASP A 142 -7.25 -16.64 4.41
CA ASP A 142 -7.69 -17.49 3.29
C ASP A 142 -6.56 -17.71 2.27
N LYS A 143 -6.15 -18.96 2.14
CA LYS A 143 -5.07 -19.36 1.22
C LYS A 143 -5.42 -19.13 -0.25
N ASN A 144 -6.69 -19.22 -0.62
CA ASN A 144 -7.11 -18.99 -2.00
C ASN A 144 -6.89 -17.53 -2.39
N ILE A 145 -7.16 -16.60 -1.48
CA ILE A 145 -6.88 -15.17 -1.72
C ILE A 145 -5.38 -14.94 -1.87
N ILE A 146 -4.56 -15.55 -1.01
CA ILE A 146 -3.10 -15.45 -1.11
C ILE A 146 -2.62 -15.93 -2.48
N GLU A 147 -3.05 -17.10 -2.90
CA GLU A 147 -2.65 -17.68 -4.19
C GLU A 147 -3.12 -16.82 -5.37
N GLU A 148 -4.34 -16.31 -5.33
CA GLU A 148 -4.88 -15.41 -6.36
C GLU A 148 -4.02 -14.13 -6.50
N ARG A 149 -3.67 -13.49 -5.38
CA ARG A 149 -2.89 -12.25 -5.39
C ARG A 149 -1.43 -12.45 -5.78
N LEU A 150 -0.82 -13.57 -5.41
CA LEU A 150 0.56 -13.86 -5.78
C LEU A 150 0.73 -14.29 -7.25
N ASN A 151 -0.34 -14.76 -7.87
CA ASN A 151 -0.33 -15.17 -9.28
C ASN A 151 -0.91 -14.10 -10.23
N ALA A 152 -1.32 -12.95 -9.72
CA ALA A 152 -1.94 -11.87 -10.49
C ALA A 152 -0.91 -11.04 -11.29
#